data_87fbc47d2dd49e1fd2d1c2643f5b09d5
#
_entry.id   87fbc47d2dd49e1fd2d1c2643f5b09d5
#
_cell.length_a   1.000
_cell.length_b   1.000
_cell.length_c   1.000
_cell.angle_alpha   90.00
_cell.angle_beta   90.00
_cell.angle_gamma   90.00
#
_symmetry.space_group_name_H-M   'P 1'
#
loop_
_entity.id
_entity.type
_entity.pdbx_description
1 polymer ?
#
loop_
_entity_poly.entity_id
_entity_poly.type
_entity_poly.pdbx_seq_one_letter_code
_entity_poly.pdbx_strand_id
1 'polypeptide(L)'
;PGMHEPGSTLACGVNKSWFTSLSKSDQLIIKTACDWADTTTMAEYNAKNGAALARLVNESGVKLEKFNDKVYDAFAKGAAEVFDEVQQHSALAKKVHAAFVKGRKEIGAWTNLSDGPYVAQRNRALGV
;
A
#
# COMPACT_ATOMS: atom_id res chain seq x y z
N PRO A 1 -5.50 -14.00 -3.94
CA PRO A 1 -5.14 -13.00 -2.93
C PRO A 1 -6.36 -12.48 -2.19
N GLY A 2 -6.13 -11.79 -1.05
CA GLY A 2 -7.18 -11.09 -0.30
C GLY A 2 -7.44 -9.69 -0.86
N MET A 3 -7.99 -8.80 -0.05
CA MET A 3 -8.28 -7.40 -0.43
C MET A 3 -7.06 -6.52 -0.67
N HIS A 4 -5.87 -7.08 -0.55
CA HIS A 4 -4.60 -6.40 -0.74
C HIS A 4 -4.40 -5.21 0.22
N GLU A 5 -4.70 -5.45 1.48
CA GLU A 5 -4.48 -4.52 2.60
C GLU A 5 -3.52 -5.11 3.63
N PRO A 6 -2.32 -5.56 3.21
CA PRO A 6 -1.39 -6.27 4.08
C PRO A 6 -0.49 -5.34 4.88
N GLY A 7 -0.61 -4.05 4.70
CA GLY A 7 0.28 -3.07 5.28
C GLY A 7 -0.44 -1.86 5.84
N SER A 8 0.30 -1.06 6.59
CA SER A 8 -0.14 0.20 7.15
C SER A 8 0.97 1.23 7.04
N THR A 9 0.60 2.48 6.89
CA THR A 9 1.53 3.59 7.01
C THR A 9 1.57 4.04 8.46
N LEU A 10 2.73 3.88 9.10
CA LEU A 10 2.96 4.37 10.44
C LEU A 10 3.32 5.86 10.39
N ALA A 11 2.74 6.64 11.30
CA ALA A 11 2.99 8.06 11.39
C ALA A 11 3.78 8.40 12.65
N CYS A 12 4.84 9.21 12.51
CA CYS A 12 5.53 9.82 13.62
C CYS A 12 4.97 11.24 13.85
N GLY A 13 4.07 11.36 14.83
CA GLY A 13 3.49 12.64 15.22
C GLY A 13 4.33 13.36 16.25
N VAL A 14 4.70 14.62 15.97
CA VAL A 14 5.43 15.47 16.92
C VAL A 14 4.66 16.77 17.18
N ASN A 15 4.80 17.31 18.40
CA ASN A 15 4.23 18.61 18.72
C ASN A 15 4.90 19.70 17.88
N LYS A 16 4.10 20.51 17.18
CA LYS A 16 4.60 21.52 16.25
C LYS A 16 5.48 22.56 16.94
N SER A 17 5.04 23.08 18.10
CA SER A 17 5.79 24.12 18.83
C SER A 17 7.13 23.59 19.32
N TRP A 18 7.16 22.37 19.83
CA TRP A 18 8.40 21.70 20.21
C TRP A 18 9.33 21.51 19.01
N PHE A 19 8.82 20.96 17.89
CA PHE A 19 9.63 20.73 16.69
C PHE A 19 10.22 22.03 16.13
N THR A 20 9.43 23.11 16.11
CA THR A 20 9.92 24.41 15.61
C THR A 20 10.89 25.12 16.56
N SER A 21 10.92 24.77 17.86
CA SER A 21 11.89 25.27 18.82
C SER A 21 13.26 24.61 18.70
N LEU A 22 13.36 23.48 18.02
CA LEU A 22 14.63 22.80 17.79
C LEU A 22 15.50 23.54 16.79
N SER A 23 16.80 23.30 16.87
CA SER A 23 17.74 23.77 15.84
C SER A 23 17.40 23.17 14.47
N LYS A 24 17.81 23.82 13.39
CA LYS A 24 17.63 23.28 12.04
C LYS A 24 18.32 21.93 11.85
N SER A 25 19.44 21.72 12.51
CA SER A 25 20.17 20.46 12.52
C SER A 25 19.32 19.35 13.16
N ASP A 26 18.75 19.62 14.34
CA ASP A 26 17.94 18.61 15.05
C ASP A 26 16.65 18.29 14.29
N GLN A 27 16.00 19.31 13.70
CA GLN A 27 14.86 19.09 12.82
C GLN A 27 15.21 18.18 11.62
N LEU A 28 16.39 18.38 11.04
CA LEU A 28 16.87 17.55 9.93
C LEU A 28 17.16 16.12 10.38
N ILE A 29 17.78 15.93 11.55
CA ILE A 29 18.04 14.60 12.12
C ILE A 29 16.74 13.82 12.28
N ILE A 30 15.69 14.42 12.84
CA ILE A 30 14.39 13.77 13.02
C ILE A 30 13.79 13.37 11.68
N LYS A 31 13.81 14.27 10.70
CA LYS A 31 13.28 13.97 9.35
C LYS A 31 14.04 12.83 8.70
N THR A 32 15.37 12.90 8.71
CA THR A 32 16.23 11.84 8.13
C THR A 32 16.01 10.49 8.81
N ALA A 33 15.82 10.47 10.14
CA ALA A 33 15.51 9.24 10.86
C ALA A 33 14.16 8.64 10.43
N CYS A 34 13.15 9.48 10.20
CA CYS A 34 11.86 9.01 9.69
C CYS A 34 11.98 8.46 8.26
N ASP A 35 12.67 9.16 7.37
CA ASP A 35 12.90 8.72 5.99
C ASP A 35 13.69 7.40 5.94
N TRP A 36 14.71 7.27 6.80
CA TRP A 36 15.47 6.04 6.94
C TRP A 36 14.61 4.88 7.46
N ALA A 37 13.78 5.13 8.48
CA ALA A 37 12.88 4.12 9.04
C ALA A 37 11.88 3.62 8.00
N ASP A 38 11.30 4.51 7.19
CA ASP A 38 10.39 4.17 6.10
C ASP A 38 11.05 3.21 5.10
N THR A 39 12.19 3.61 4.56
CA THR A 39 12.94 2.79 3.59
C THR A 39 13.38 1.45 4.16
N THR A 40 13.91 1.44 5.39
CA THR A 40 14.44 0.23 6.02
C THR A 40 13.32 -0.74 6.38
N THR A 41 12.21 -0.26 6.90
CA THR A 41 11.06 -1.09 7.27
C THR A 41 10.49 -1.78 6.04
N MET A 42 10.31 -1.07 4.94
CA MET A 42 9.82 -1.65 3.68
C MET A 42 10.77 -2.73 3.15
N ALA A 43 12.07 -2.46 3.16
CA ALA A 43 13.08 -3.42 2.74
C ALA A 43 13.10 -4.68 3.62
N GLU A 44 12.97 -4.51 4.93
CA GLU A 44 12.94 -5.61 5.91
C GLU A 44 11.69 -6.49 5.74
N TYR A 45 10.52 -5.90 5.54
CA TYR A 45 9.29 -6.64 5.22
C TYR A 45 9.47 -7.48 3.96
N ASN A 46 9.94 -6.88 2.89
CA ASN A 46 10.15 -7.59 1.62
C ASN A 46 11.17 -8.75 1.78
N ALA A 47 12.22 -8.55 2.55
CA ALA A 47 13.23 -9.58 2.78
C ALA A 47 12.73 -10.75 3.66
N LYS A 48 11.90 -10.47 4.67
CA LYS A 48 11.51 -11.45 5.69
C LYS A 48 10.17 -12.14 5.46
N ASN A 49 9.27 -11.53 4.71
CA ASN A 49 7.89 -12.04 4.55
C ASN A 49 7.84 -13.44 3.95
N GLY A 50 8.71 -13.76 2.98
CA GLY A 50 8.73 -15.10 2.38
C GLY A 50 9.05 -16.20 3.40
N ALA A 51 10.09 -16.00 4.21
CA ALA A 51 10.47 -16.95 5.25
C ALA A 51 9.44 -17.02 6.39
N ALA A 52 8.83 -15.88 6.74
CA ALA A 52 7.77 -15.84 7.74
C ALA A 52 6.52 -16.60 7.27
N LEU A 53 6.11 -16.42 6.01
CA LEU A 53 5.00 -17.17 5.42
C LEU A 53 5.27 -18.67 5.41
N ALA A 54 6.47 -19.10 5.00
CA ALA A 54 6.84 -20.51 5.00
C ALA A 54 6.70 -21.14 6.41
N ARG A 55 7.12 -20.44 7.45
CA ARG A 55 6.94 -20.91 8.84
C ARG A 55 5.46 -21.01 9.23
N LEU A 56 4.66 -20.01 8.91
CA LEU A 56 3.22 -20.01 9.21
C LEU A 56 2.51 -21.20 8.56
N VAL A 57 2.85 -21.52 7.31
CA VAL A 57 2.24 -22.64 6.58
C VAL A 57 2.74 -23.97 7.16
N ASN A 58 4.06 -24.13 7.34
CA ASN A 58 4.65 -25.42 7.66
C ASN A 58 4.57 -25.78 9.16
N GLU A 59 4.63 -24.77 10.04
CA GLU A 59 4.73 -24.99 11.48
C GLU A 59 3.42 -24.66 12.22
N SER A 60 2.61 -23.74 11.69
CA SER A 60 1.38 -23.26 12.33
C SER A 60 0.09 -23.73 11.65
N GLY A 61 0.20 -24.52 10.58
CA GLY A 61 -0.96 -25.07 9.86
C GLY A 61 -1.83 -24.03 9.15
N VAL A 62 -1.29 -22.83 8.88
CA VAL A 62 -1.98 -21.77 8.14
C VAL A 62 -2.23 -22.21 6.71
N LYS A 63 -3.46 -22.07 6.24
CA LYS A 63 -3.83 -22.35 4.86
C LYS A 63 -3.85 -21.06 4.05
N LEU A 64 -3.26 -21.11 2.87
CA LEU A 64 -3.33 -20.01 1.91
C LEU A 64 -4.59 -20.15 1.07
N GLU A 65 -5.45 -19.17 1.17
CA GLU A 65 -6.71 -19.13 0.42
C GLU A 65 -6.70 -17.96 -0.56
N LYS A 66 -7.49 -18.08 -1.61
CA LYS A 66 -7.69 -17.03 -2.60
C LYS A 66 -9.18 -16.75 -2.74
N PHE A 67 -9.57 -15.51 -2.62
CA PHE A 67 -10.93 -15.10 -2.95
C PHE A 67 -11.21 -15.37 -4.44
N ASN A 68 -12.43 -15.78 -4.73
CA ASN A 68 -12.88 -15.92 -6.12
C ASN A 68 -13.26 -14.55 -6.72
N ASP A 69 -13.41 -14.53 -8.04
CA ASP A 69 -13.68 -13.29 -8.78
C ASP A 69 -14.97 -12.61 -8.34
N LYS A 70 -16.00 -13.36 -7.94
CA LYS A 70 -17.29 -12.80 -7.47
C LYS A 70 -17.12 -11.94 -6.21
N VAL A 71 -16.18 -12.29 -5.33
CA VAL A 71 -15.86 -11.50 -4.14
C VAL A 71 -15.20 -10.18 -4.56
N TYR A 72 -14.25 -10.24 -5.49
CA TYR A 72 -13.61 -9.03 -6.03
C TYR A 72 -14.59 -8.10 -6.74
N ASP A 73 -15.49 -8.67 -7.55
CA ASP A 73 -16.53 -7.91 -8.24
C ASP A 73 -17.47 -7.21 -7.25
N ALA A 74 -17.87 -7.91 -6.19
CA ALA A 74 -18.69 -7.33 -5.12
C ALA A 74 -17.97 -6.16 -4.39
N PHE A 75 -16.69 -6.32 -4.08
CA PHE A 75 -15.89 -5.25 -3.50
C PHE A 75 -15.71 -4.07 -4.44
N ALA A 76 -15.46 -4.32 -5.72
CA ALA A 76 -15.32 -3.27 -6.73
C ALA A 76 -16.60 -2.45 -6.86
N LYS A 77 -17.75 -3.12 -6.86
CA LYS A 77 -19.08 -2.48 -6.87
C LYS A 77 -19.30 -1.64 -5.62
N GLY A 78 -19.11 -2.21 -4.41
CA GLY A 78 -19.27 -1.49 -3.15
C GLY A 78 -18.31 -0.30 -3.04
N ALA A 79 -17.07 -0.42 -3.49
CA ALA A 79 -16.13 0.68 -3.52
C ALA A 79 -16.58 1.81 -4.46
N ALA A 80 -17.16 1.49 -5.62
CA ALA A 80 -17.70 2.49 -6.54
C ALA A 80 -18.86 3.25 -5.91
N GLU A 81 -19.78 2.56 -5.23
CA GLU A 81 -20.91 3.17 -4.53
C GLU A 81 -20.44 4.15 -3.43
N VAL A 82 -19.47 3.74 -2.61
CA VAL A 82 -18.87 4.60 -1.57
C VAL A 82 -18.17 5.81 -2.19
N PHE A 83 -17.45 5.65 -3.29
CA PHE A 83 -16.81 6.78 -3.97
C PHE A 83 -17.82 7.76 -4.53
N ASP A 84 -18.95 7.28 -5.03
CA ASP A 84 -20.05 8.13 -5.49
C ASP A 84 -20.67 8.94 -4.36
N GLU A 85 -20.85 8.35 -3.18
CA GLU A 85 -21.32 9.07 -1.99
C GLU A 85 -20.31 10.12 -1.53
N VAL A 86 -19.04 9.73 -1.38
CA VAL A 86 -17.98 10.62 -0.88
C VAL A 86 -17.80 11.86 -1.77
N GLN A 87 -17.84 11.70 -3.09
CA GLN A 87 -17.68 12.84 -3.99
C GLN A 87 -18.84 13.84 -3.93
N GLN A 88 -20.02 13.43 -3.44
CA GLN A 88 -21.18 14.31 -3.26
C GLN A 88 -21.09 15.16 -1.99
N HIS A 89 -20.19 14.84 -1.07
CA HIS A 89 -20.07 15.53 0.21
C HIS A 89 -19.72 17.02 0.08
N SER A 90 -18.85 17.38 -0.87
CA SER A 90 -18.44 18.77 -1.12
C SER A 90 -17.78 18.94 -2.48
N ALA A 91 -17.70 20.19 -2.95
CA ALA A 91 -16.95 20.52 -4.17
C ALA A 91 -15.48 20.12 -4.09
N LEU A 92 -14.87 20.21 -2.90
CA LEU A 92 -13.50 19.76 -2.66
C LEU A 92 -13.40 18.24 -2.78
N ALA A 93 -14.30 17.47 -2.17
CA ALA A 93 -14.34 16.02 -2.26
C ALA A 93 -14.46 15.56 -3.71
N LYS A 94 -15.32 16.19 -4.51
CA LYS A 94 -15.44 15.92 -5.94
C LYS A 94 -14.14 16.19 -6.71
N LYS A 95 -13.46 17.29 -6.41
CA LYS A 95 -12.16 17.63 -7.04
C LYS A 95 -11.06 16.62 -6.67
N VAL A 96 -10.98 16.24 -5.41
CA VAL A 96 -10.02 15.25 -4.92
C VAL A 96 -10.29 13.89 -5.55
N HIS A 97 -11.55 13.44 -5.60
CA HIS A 97 -11.93 12.17 -6.23
C HIS A 97 -11.56 12.14 -7.72
N ALA A 98 -11.81 13.21 -8.46
CA ALA A 98 -11.44 13.29 -9.88
C ALA A 98 -9.92 13.16 -10.09
N ALA A 99 -9.12 13.84 -9.26
CA ALA A 99 -7.66 13.74 -9.31
C ALA A 99 -7.18 12.32 -8.95
N PHE A 100 -7.76 11.71 -7.91
CA PHE A 100 -7.47 10.32 -7.51
C PHE A 100 -7.77 9.32 -8.63
N VAL A 101 -8.94 9.40 -9.25
CA VAL A 101 -9.33 8.49 -10.34
C VAL A 101 -8.40 8.65 -11.55
N LYS A 102 -8.03 9.89 -11.89
CA LYS A 102 -7.05 10.15 -12.95
C LYS A 102 -5.71 9.51 -12.65
N GLY A 103 -5.11 9.80 -11.48
CA GLY A 103 -3.82 9.23 -11.07
C GLY A 103 -3.84 7.71 -11.04
N ARG A 104 -4.91 7.10 -10.50
CA ARG A 104 -5.07 5.64 -10.46
C ARG A 104 -5.09 5.02 -11.86
N LYS A 105 -5.74 5.65 -12.83
CA LYS A 105 -5.77 5.16 -14.22
C LYS A 105 -4.41 5.26 -14.88
N GLU A 106 -3.72 6.38 -14.71
CA GLU A 106 -2.39 6.60 -15.28
C GLU A 106 -1.35 5.62 -14.71
N ILE A 107 -1.30 5.48 -13.39
CA ILE A 107 -0.40 4.54 -12.70
C ILE A 107 -0.75 3.10 -13.05
N GLY A 108 -2.04 2.74 -13.03
CA GLY A 108 -2.49 1.40 -13.37
C GLY A 108 -2.18 1.01 -14.81
N ALA A 109 -2.29 1.93 -15.76
CA ALA A 109 -1.90 1.70 -17.15
C ALA A 109 -0.40 1.42 -17.27
N TRP A 110 0.42 2.19 -16.56
CA TRP A 110 1.87 1.96 -16.53
C TRP A 110 2.25 0.62 -15.90
N THR A 111 1.76 0.33 -14.70
CA THR A 111 2.07 -0.92 -14.00
C THR A 111 1.61 -2.16 -14.74
N ASN A 112 0.53 -2.05 -15.53
CA ASN A 112 0.05 -3.14 -16.38
C ASN A 112 0.96 -3.42 -17.59
N LEU A 113 1.82 -2.49 -17.97
CA LEU A 113 2.81 -2.67 -19.03
C LEU A 113 4.22 -2.99 -18.49
N SER A 114 4.54 -2.53 -17.28
CA SER A 114 5.84 -2.68 -16.65
C SER A 114 5.91 -3.87 -15.68
N ASP A 115 5.59 -3.63 -14.42
CA ASP A 115 5.80 -4.60 -13.35
C ASP A 115 4.87 -5.83 -13.44
N GLY A 116 3.63 -5.64 -13.85
CA GLY A 116 2.64 -6.72 -13.94
C GLY A 116 3.08 -7.87 -14.84
N PRO A 117 3.40 -7.64 -16.12
CA PRO A 117 3.87 -8.68 -17.04
C PRO A 117 5.22 -9.27 -16.62
N TYR A 118 6.14 -8.44 -16.09
CA TYR A 118 7.42 -8.93 -15.60
C TYR A 118 7.24 -9.93 -14.46
N VAL A 119 6.46 -9.59 -13.44
CA VAL A 119 6.19 -10.47 -12.30
C VAL A 119 5.53 -11.78 -12.78
N ALA A 120 4.56 -11.71 -13.68
CA ALA A 120 3.90 -12.89 -14.23
C ALA A 120 4.88 -13.80 -14.97
N GLN A 121 5.76 -13.24 -15.83
CA GLN A 121 6.75 -14.02 -16.57
C GLN A 121 7.83 -14.61 -15.66
N ARG A 122 8.30 -13.84 -14.69
CA ARG A 122 9.26 -14.32 -13.69
C ARG A 122 8.69 -15.50 -12.89
N ASN A 123 7.46 -15.38 -12.40
CA ASN A 123 6.83 -16.43 -11.61
C ASN A 123 6.63 -17.70 -12.44
N ARG A 124 6.21 -17.56 -13.70
CA ARG A 124 6.13 -18.68 -14.64
C ARG A 124 7.49 -19.36 -14.86
N ALA A 125 8.55 -18.59 -15.02
CA ALA A 125 9.90 -19.14 -15.24
C ALA A 125 10.47 -19.84 -14.00
N LEU A 126 10.09 -19.38 -12.79
CA LEU A 126 10.51 -19.96 -11.52
C LEU A 126 9.60 -21.08 -11.02
N GLY A 127 8.45 -21.31 -11.67
CA GLY A 127 7.49 -22.32 -11.25
C GLY A 127 6.74 -21.98 -9.95
N VAL A 128 6.55 -20.68 -9.66
CA VAL A 128 5.88 -20.17 -8.45
C VAL A 128 4.66 -19.32 -8.79
#